data_ffa54b4f1a2403393794e11c3b0de9a7
#
_entry.id   ffa54b4f1a2403393794e11c3b0de9a7
#
_cell.length_a   1.000
_cell.length_b   1.000
_cell.length_c   1.000
_cell.angle_alpha   90.00
_cell.angle_beta   90.00
_cell.angle_gamma   90.00
#
_symmetry.space_group_name_H-M   'P 1'
#
loop_
_entity.id
_entity.type
_entity.pdbx_description
1 polymer ?
#
loop_
_entity_poly.entity_id
_entity_poly.type
_entity_poly.pdbx_seq_one_letter_code
_entity_poly.pdbx_strand_id
1 'polypeptide(L)'
;DIRFWGGDLMQKSGGTLVKHYKELAFMGFIEEIFNLKTILNNIEFCKKDILNFNPDALIFIDYPGFNMRIAKWAKTNGIQTHYYISPQIWAWKENRIKAIKRDFDKLYVILPFEKDFYEKKHSFPVEFVGHPLIDAIHNRKLIDAPTFRKENDLEEKPIIAILPGSRKQEITKMLSVMLGVVDDFTDYQFVIAGAPSQDYDLYE
;
A
#
# COMPACT_ATOMS: atom_id res chain seq x y z
N ASP A 1 -2.57 -7.00 -23.80
CA ASP A 1 -1.52 -6.06 -23.37
C ASP A 1 -1.84 -5.50 -22.00
N ILE A 2 -0.82 -5.31 -21.17
CA ILE A 2 -0.94 -4.71 -19.83
C ILE A 2 -0.19 -3.39 -19.81
N ARG A 3 -0.85 -2.34 -19.33
CA ARG A 3 -0.29 -1.00 -19.14
C ARG A 3 -0.62 -0.54 -17.73
N PHE A 4 0.35 0.03 -17.01
CA PHE A 4 0.16 0.28 -15.59
C PHE A 4 0.91 1.51 -15.06
N TRP A 5 0.42 2.02 -13.96
CA TRP A 5 1.08 2.94 -13.05
C TRP A 5 1.45 2.14 -11.81
N GLY A 6 2.72 2.02 -11.52
CA GLY A 6 3.18 1.10 -10.46
C GLY A 6 4.65 1.26 -10.14
N GLY A 7 5.29 0.19 -9.70
CA GLY A 7 6.70 0.20 -9.32
C GLY A 7 7.51 -0.92 -9.99
N ASP A 8 8.75 -1.02 -9.53
CA ASP A 8 9.76 -1.93 -10.09
C ASP A 8 9.30 -3.40 -10.13
N LEU A 9 8.55 -3.87 -9.12
CA LEU A 9 8.06 -5.25 -9.08
C LEU A 9 7.01 -5.51 -10.16
N MET A 10 6.10 -4.57 -10.39
CA MET A 10 5.13 -4.67 -11.49
C MET A 10 5.84 -4.64 -12.83
N GLN A 11 6.84 -3.77 -13.00
CA GLN A 11 7.63 -3.69 -14.22
C GLN A 11 8.39 -4.98 -14.51
N LYS A 12 8.96 -5.62 -13.49
CA LYS A 12 9.62 -6.94 -13.62
C LYS A 12 8.63 -8.06 -13.99
N SER A 13 7.38 -7.94 -13.61
CA SER A 13 6.34 -8.92 -13.95
C SER A 13 5.82 -8.80 -15.39
N GLY A 14 6.22 -7.74 -16.11
CA GLY A 14 5.85 -7.49 -17.50
C GLY A 14 4.80 -6.39 -17.67
N GLY A 15 4.59 -5.97 -18.91
CA GLY A 15 3.71 -4.87 -19.26
C GLY A 15 4.44 -3.53 -19.42
N THR A 16 3.68 -2.47 -19.73
CA THR A 16 4.22 -1.13 -19.99
C THR A 16 4.03 -0.24 -18.77
N LEU A 17 5.12 0.16 -18.13
CA LEU A 17 5.10 1.19 -17.08
C LEU A 17 4.91 2.57 -17.70
N VAL A 18 3.84 3.26 -17.32
CA VAL A 18 3.52 4.62 -17.76
C VAL A 18 4.07 5.64 -16.79
N LYS A 19 3.88 5.38 -15.49
CA LYS A 19 4.33 6.28 -14.43
C LYS A 19 4.72 5.49 -13.19
N HIS A 20 5.88 5.83 -12.63
CA HIS A 20 6.36 5.19 -11.42
C HIS A 20 5.66 5.76 -10.19
N TYR A 21 5.32 4.90 -9.19
CA TYR A 21 4.60 5.34 -8.00
C TYR A 21 5.36 6.41 -7.18
N LYS A 22 6.70 6.42 -7.23
CA LYS A 22 7.52 7.46 -6.58
C LYS A 22 7.20 8.87 -7.08
N GLU A 23 6.75 8.99 -8.33
CA GLU A 23 6.29 10.26 -8.90
C GLU A 23 4.87 10.66 -8.45
N LEU A 24 4.14 9.72 -7.83
CA LEU A 24 2.79 9.92 -7.31
C LEU A 24 2.77 10.08 -5.79
N ALA A 25 3.84 9.65 -5.13
CA ALA A 25 3.92 9.51 -3.68
C ALA A 25 4.20 10.85 -3.00
N PHE A 26 3.16 11.66 -2.88
CA PHE A 26 3.11 12.73 -1.90
C PHE A 26 2.40 12.19 -0.66
N MET A 27 3.13 11.49 0.21
CA MET A 27 2.57 10.83 1.39
C MET A 27 2.79 11.67 2.65
N GLY A 28 2.01 12.75 2.79
CA GLY A 28 1.84 13.51 4.02
C GLY A 28 0.68 14.46 3.87
N PHE A 29 -0.12 14.64 4.92
CA PHE A 29 -1.31 15.52 4.88
C PHE A 29 -0.97 16.96 4.48
N ILE A 30 0.20 17.45 4.86
CA ILE A 30 0.70 18.79 4.50
C ILE A 30 1.16 18.81 3.03
N GLU A 31 1.82 17.76 2.56
CA GLU A 31 2.30 17.62 1.18
C GLU A 31 1.14 17.47 0.18
N GLU A 32 0.03 16.81 0.56
CA GLU A 32 -1.18 16.75 -0.28
C GLU A 32 -1.77 18.13 -0.58
N ILE A 33 -1.78 19.04 0.40
CA ILE A 33 -2.35 20.39 0.22
C ILE A 33 -1.48 21.23 -0.73
N PHE A 34 -0.16 21.16 -0.60
CA PHE A 34 0.77 21.93 -1.46
C PHE A 34 0.88 21.37 -2.89
N ASN A 35 0.53 20.09 -3.09
CA ASN A 35 0.66 19.42 -4.39
C ASN A 35 -0.67 19.16 -5.12
N LEU A 36 -1.75 19.85 -4.74
CA LEU A 36 -3.08 19.66 -5.34
C LEU A 36 -3.07 19.82 -6.87
N LYS A 37 -2.30 20.78 -7.40
CA LYS A 37 -2.13 20.97 -8.84
C LYS A 37 -1.50 19.76 -9.52
N THR A 38 -0.48 19.16 -8.89
CA THR A 38 0.18 17.95 -9.41
C THR A 38 -0.77 16.75 -9.41
N ILE A 39 -1.58 16.59 -8.36
CA ILE A 39 -2.59 15.54 -8.29
C ILE A 39 -3.61 15.70 -9.41
N LEU A 40 -4.11 16.91 -9.63
CA LEU A 40 -5.06 17.19 -10.72
C LEU A 40 -4.44 16.94 -12.10
N ASN A 41 -3.20 17.36 -12.33
CA ASN A 41 -2.49 17.09 -13.57
C ASN A 41 -2.29 15.59 -13.81
N ASN A 42 -1.97 14.82 -12.76
CA ASN A 42 -1.84 13.37 -12.84
C ASN A 42 -3.18 12.69 -13.16
N ILE A 43 -4.30 13.21 -12.63
CA ILE A 43 -5.64 12.71 -12.97
C ILE A 43 -5.93 12.93 -14.45
N GLU A 44 -5.70 14.13 -14.98
CA GLU A 44 -5.95 14.43 -16.39
C GLU A 44 -5.01 13.65 -17.32
N PHE A 45 -3.75 13.49 -16.94
CA PHE A 45 -2.81 12.66 -17.69
C PHE A 45 -3.26 11.20 -17.71
N CYS A 46 -3.68 10.65 -16.57
CA CYS A 46 -4.18 9.28 -16.45
C CYS A 46 -5.40 9.04 -17.35
N LYS A 47 -6.37 9.97 -17.35
CA LYS A 47 -7.55 9.89 -18.20
C LYS A 47 -7.20 9.87 -19.70
N LYS A 48 -6.30 10.76 -20.12
CA LYS A 48 -5.81 10.80 -21.52
C LYS A 48 -5.10 9.50 -21.91
N ASP A 49 -4.26 8.97 -21.01
CA ASP A 49 -3.55 7.73 -21.24
C ASP A 49 -4.51 6.54 -21.38
N ILE A 50 -5.51 6.44 -20.52
CA ILE A 50 -6.56 5.42 -20.58
C ILE A 50 -7.33 5.49 -21.91
N LEU A 51 -7.76 6.70 -22.33
CA LEU A 51 -8.46 6.85 -23.61
C LEU A 51 -7.59 6.44 -24.81
N ASN A 52 -6.31 6.80 -24.80
CA ASN A 52 -5.40 6.45 -25.88
C ASN A 52 -5.09 4.94 -25.95
N PHE A 53 -5.00 4.29 -24.78
CA PHE A 53 -4.75 2.87 -24.70
C PHE A 53 -6.01 2.04 -24.99
N ASN A 54 -7.19 2.60 -24.70
CA ASN A 54 -8.50 1.98 -24.87
C ASN A 54 -8.59 0.58 -24.24
N PRO A 55 -8.40 0.44 -22.92
CA PRO A 55 -8.39 -0.85 -22.25
C PRO A 55 -9.79 -1.47 -22.16
N ASP A 56 -9.87 -2.80 -22.15
CA ASP A 56 -11.10 -3.54 -21.88
C ASP A 56 -11.56 -3.37 -20.42
N ALA A 57 -10.63 -3.24 -19.49
CA ALA A 57 -10.91 -3.05 -18.07
C ALA A 57 -9.79 -2.27 -17.34
N LEU A 58 -10.16 -1.58 -16.27
CA LEU A 58 -9.25 -0.94 -15.33
C LEU A 58 -9.25 -1.71 -14.00
N ILE A 59 -8.05 -2.06 -13.53
CA ILE A 59 -7.85 -2.66 -12.22
C ILE A 59 -7.19 -1.62 -11.32
N PHE A 60 -7.91 -1.17 -10.31
CA PHE A 60 -7.41 -0.25 -9.30
C PHE A 60 -6.85 -1.04 -8.11
N ILE A 61 -5.70 -0.62 -7.61
CA ILE A 61 -5.04 -1.26 -6.48
C ILE A 61 -4.77 -0.22 -5.42
N ASP A 62 -5.35 -0.38 -4.20
CA ASP A 62 -5.19 0.55 -3.08
C ASP A 62 -5.38 2.04 -3.49
N TYR A 63 -4.69 2.98 -2.86
CA TYR A 63 -4.62 4.42 -3.20
C TYR A 63 -5.98 5.10 -3.48
N PRO A 64 -6.91 5.06 -2.53
CA PRO A 64 -8.31 5.43 -2.76
C PRO A 64 -8.52 6.90 -3.15
N GLY A 65 -7.67 7.81 -2.69
CA GLY A 65 -7.79 9.23 -3.00
C GLY A 65 -7.71 9.55 -4.49
N PHE A 66 -6.89 8.84 -5.22
CA PHE A 66 -6.72 8.95 -6.67
C PHE A 66 -7.67 7.99 -7.41
N ASN A 67 -7.62 6.71 -7.05
CA ASN A 67 -8.29 5.64 -7.76
C ASN A 67 -9.81 5.81 -7.82
N MET A 68 -10.47 6.26 -6.75
CA MET A 68 -11.91 6.49 -6.77
C MET A 68 -12.33 7.64 -7.72
N ARG A 69 -11.46 8.62 -7.94
CA ARG A 69 -11.74 9.71 -8.90
C ARG A 69 -11.66 9.24 -10.34
N ILE A 70 -10.64 8.43 -10.65
CA ILE A 70 -10.49 7.81 -11.98
C ILE A 70 -11.62 6.82 -12.23
N ALA A 71 -11.97 5.96 -11.26
CA ALA A 71 -13.04 4.98 -11.39
C ALA A 71 -14.39 5.62 -11.70
N LYS A 72 -14.75 6.69 -10.97
CA LYS A 72 -15.97 7.46 -11.26
C LYS A 72 -16.03 7.95 -12.71
N TRP A 73 -14.91 8.51 -13.19
CA TRP A 73 -14.82 8.98 -14.58
C TRP A 73 -14.84 7.82 -15.58
N ALA A 74 -14.10 6.73 -15.32
CA ALA A 74 -14.06 5.56 -16.17
C ALA A 74 -15.46 4.93 -16.35
N LYS A 75 -16.20 4.83 -15.25
CA LYS A 75 -17.58 4.32 -15.27
C LYS A 75 -18.50 5.16 -16.14
N THR A 76 -18.37 6.48 -16.12
CA THR A 76 -19.16 7.35 -17.00
C THR A 76 -18.76 7.26 -18.47
N ASN A 77 -17.58 6.72 -18.77
CA ASN A 77 -17.09 6.43 -20.12
C ASN A 77 -17.31 4.97 -20.56
N GLY A 78 -18.07 4.17 -19.79
CA GLY A 78 -18.40 2.80 -20.14
C GLY A 78 -17.26 1.79 -19.97
N ILE A 79 -16.16 2.17 -19.28
CA ILE A 79 -15.02 1.29 -19.07
C ILE A 79 -15.29 0.40 -17.85
N GLN A 80 -15.00 -0.88 -17.97
CA GLN A 80 -15.14 -1.83 -16.88
C GLN A 80 -14.12 -1.53 -15.76
N THR A 81 -14.59 -1.52 -14.50
CA THR A 81 -13.81 -1.09 -13.34
C THR A 81 -13.76 -2.16 -12.27
N HIS A 82 -12.56 -2.53 -11.88
CA HIS A 82 -12.29 -3.52 -10.84
C HIS A 82 -11.42 -2.89 -9.74
N TYR A 83 -11.64 -3.28 -8.46
CA TYR A 83 -10.83 -2.78 -7.36
C TYR A 83 -10.25 -3.94 -6.54
N TYR A 84 -8.95 -3.96 -6.41
CA TYR A 84 -8.20 -4.86 -5.55
C TYR A 84 -7.59 -4.06 -4.39
N ILE A 85 -7.64 -4.59 -3.17
CA ILE A 85 -7.27 -3.89 -1.93
C ILE A 85 -8.08 -2.58 -1.80
N SER A 86 -9.39 -2.74 -1.70
CA SER A 86 -10.32 -1.60 -1.61
C SER A 86 -10.13 -0.79 -0.32
N PRO A 87 -10.63 0.46 -0.28
CA PRO A 87 -10.60 1.23 0.95
C PRO A 87 -11.25 0.48 2.09
N GLN A 88 -10.61 0.47 3.27
CA GLN A 88 -11.11 -0.20 4.47
C GLN A 88 -12.28 0.58 5.08
N ILE A 89 -13.40 0.64 4.35
CA ILE A 89 -14.59 1.41 4.76
C ILE A 89 -15.30 0.84 5.98
N TRP A 90 -15.02 -0.40 6.32
CA TRP A 90 -15.48 -1.04 7.55
C TRP A 90 -14.86 -0.44 8.80
N ALA A 91 -13.65 0.13 8.71
CA ALA A 91 -12.97 0.79 9.82
C ALA A 91 -13.34 2.27 9.93
N TRP A 92 -13.54 2.95 8.80
CA TRP A 92 -13.83 4.39 8.77
C TRP A 92 -14.40 4.82 7.42
N LYS A 93 -15.17 5.91 7.39
CA LYS A 93 -15.82 6.45 6.17
C LYS A 93 -16.69 5.44 5.43
N GLU A 94 -17.51 4.69 6.17
CA GLU A 94 -18.43 3.69 5.61
C GLU A 94 -19.36 4.27 4.53
N ASN A 95 -19.66 5.57 4.59
CA ASN A 95 -20.46 6.26 3.58
C ASN A 95 -19.90 6.16 2.15
N ARG A 96 -18.62 5.83 1.98
CA ARG A 96 -18.00 5.57 0.67
C ARG A 96 -18.61 4.36 -0.05
N ILE A 97 -19.34 3.49 0.65
CA ILE A 97 -20.03 2.34 0.02
C ILE A 97 -20.92 2.77 -1.15
N LYS A 98 -21.55 3.94 -1.07
CA LYS A 98 -22.38 4.48 -2.15
C LYS A 98 -21.57 4.73 -3.44
N ALA A 99 -20.37 5.26 -3.30
CA ALA A 99 -19.46 5.48 -4.41
C ALA A 99 -18.89 4.15 -4.94
N ILE A 100 -18.54 3.22 -4.06
CA ILE A 100 -18.05 1.90 -4.45
C ILE A 100 -19.09 1.18 -5.29
N LYS A 101 -20.33 1.10 -4.84
CA LYS A 101 -21.42 0.44 -5.60
C LYS A 101 -21.70 1.07 -6.96
N ARG A 102 -21.51 2.38 -7.07
CA ARG A 102 -21.77 3.12 -8.32
C ARG A 102 -20.64 2.96 -9.32
N ASP A 103 -19.40 3.00 -8.83
CA ASP A 103 -18.22 3.23 -9.66
C ASP A 103 -17.40 1.97 -9.95
N PHE A 104 -17.72 0.82 -9.31
CA PHE A 104 -16.99 -0.43 -9.51
C PHE A 104 -17.91 -1.59 -9.90
N ASP A 105 -17.48 -2.34 -10.90
CA ASP A 105 -18.17 -3.56 -11.37
C ASP A 105 -17.80 -4.76 -10.51
N LYS A 106 -16.54 -4.85 -10.07
CA LYS A 106 -16.04 -5.91 -9.19
C LYS A 106 -15.14 -5.39 -8.11
N LEU A 107 -15.21 -6.02 -6.95
CA LEU A 107 -14.36 -5.74 -5.80
C LEU A 107 -13.69 -7.03 -5.32
N TYR A 108 -12.37 -6.98 -5.22
CA TYR A 108 -11.56 -8.09 -4.70
C TYR A 108 -11.06 -7.72 -3.31
N VAL A 109 -11.60 -8.38 -2.29
CA VAL A 109 -11.30 -8.11 -0.88
C VAL A 109 -10.24 -9.07 -0.36
N ILE A 110 -9.44 -8.62 0.58
CA ILE A 110 -8.25 -9.32 1.07
C ILE A 110 -8.41 -9.89 2.49
N LEU A 111 -9.41 -9.44 3.24
CA LEU A 111 -9.69 -9.93 4.59
C LEU A 111 -10.99 -10.74 4.60
N PRO A 112 -11.03 -11.91 5.28
CA PRO A 112 -12.19 -12.82 5.21
C PRO A 112 -13.51 -12.15 5.61
N PHE A 113 -13.51 -11.32 6.64
CA PHE A 113 -14.70 -10.66 7.16
C PHE A 113 -15.24 -9.55 6.23
N GLU A 114 -14.43 -9.02 5.31
CA GLU A 114 -14.87 -8.01 4.36
C GLU A 114 -15.97 -8.55 3.44
N LYS A 115 -15.94 -9.83 3.12
CA LYS A 115 -17.00 -10.46 2.31
C LYS A 115 -18.35 -10.32 3.01
N ASP A 116 -18.43 -10.68 4.27
CA ASP A 116 -19.66 -10.55 5.05
C ASP A 116 -20.09 -9.09 5.21
N PHE A 117 -19.15 -8.18 5.40
CA PHE A 117 -19.41 -6.76 5.48
C PHE A 117 -20.06 -6.21 4.21
N TYR A 118 -19.49 -6.51 3.05
CA TYR A 118 -20.03 -6.02 1.79
C TYR A 118 -21.32 -6.74 1.38
N GLU A 119 -21.38 -8.08 1.48
CA GLU A 119 -22.51 -8.85 1.01
C GLU A 119 -23.72 -8.78 1.96
N LYS A 120 -23.51 -9.04 3.27
CA LYS A 120 -24.62 -9.11 4.24
C LYS A 120 -25.11 -7.72 4.66
N LYS A 121 -24.18 -6.79 4.95
CA LYS A 121 -24.56 -5.47 5.42
C LYS A 121 -24.95 -4.51 4.30
N HIS A 122 -24.29 -4.62 3.16
CA HIS A 122 -24.45 -3.67 2.07
C HIS A 122 -25.07 -4.26 0.79
N SER A 123 -25.39 -5.55 0.73
CA SER A 123 -25.94 -6.21 -0.47
C SER A 123 -25.11 -5.89 -1.73
N PHE A 124 -23.79 -6.00 -1.62
CA PHE A 124 -22.85 -5.78 -2.71
C PHE A 124 -21.92 -6.99 -2.84
N PRO A 125 -22.03 -7.76 -3.96
CA PRO A 125 -21.23 -8.97 -4.15
C PRO A 125 -19.76 -8.62 -4.31
N VAL A 126 -18.88 -9.38 -3.63
CA VAL A 126 -17.43 -9.22 -3.69
C VAL A 126 -16.74 -10.58 -3.75
N GLU A 127 -15.54 -10.62 -4.27
CA GLU A 127 -14.69 -11.80 -4.29
C GLU A 127 -13.60 -11.71 -3.23
N PHE A 128 -13.55 -12.69 -2.32
CA PHE A 128 -12.44 -12.82 -1.38
C PHE A 128 -11.28 -13.56 -2.07
N VAL A 129 -10.16 -12.89 -2.23
CA VAL A 129 -9.00 -13.40 -2.98
C VAL A 129 -7.78 -13.68 -2.09
N GLY A 130 -7.89 -13.43 -0.78
CA GLY A 130 -6.79 -13.57 0.16
C GLY A 130 -5.87 -12.35 0.23
N HIS A 131 -5.01 -12.33 1.26
CA HIS A 131 -4.13 -11.21 1.52
C HIS A 131 -2.77 -11.43 0.84
N PRO A 132 -2.26 -10.48 0.04
CA PRO A 132 -1.00 -10.64 -0.72
C PRO A 132 0.24 -10.86 0.17
N LEU A 133 0.19 -10.43 1.44
CA LEU A 133 1.26 -10.69 2.40
C LEU A 133 1.46 -12.19 2.70
N ILE A 134 0.43 -13.03 2.53
CA ILE A 134 0.56 -14.48 2.73
C ILE A 134 1.57 -15.05 1.74
N ASP A 135 1.44 -14.69 0.46
CA ASP A 135 2.37 -15.12 -0.58
C ASP A 135 3.76 -14.52 -0.36
N ALA A 136 3.86 -13.25 0.02
CA ALA A 136 5.12 -12.60 0.31
C ALA A 136 5.86 -13.26 1.49
N ILE A 137 5.14 -13.62 2.56
CA ILE A 137 5.70 -14.33 3.71
C ILE A 137 6.12 -15.74 3.32
N HIS A 138 5.28 -16.45 2.55
CA HIS A 138 5.58 -17.82 2.12
C HIS A 138 6.81 -17.90 1.22
N ASN A 139 6.95 -16.94 0.32
CA ASN A 139 8.06 -16.88 -0.65
C ASN A 139 9.32 -16.19 -0.14
N ARG A 140 9.33 -15.72 1.13
CA ARG A 140 10.52 -15.08 1.69
C ARG A 140 11.67 -16.06 1.83
N LYS A 141 12.90 -15.60 1.61
CA LYS A 141 14.10 -16.36 1.94
C LYS A 141 14.18 -16.47 3.47
N LEU A 142 14.17 -17.70 3.97
CA LEU A 142 14.42 -17.96 5.39
C LEU A 142 15.91 -17.90 5.65
N ILE A 143 16.30 -17.18 6.68
CA ILE A 143 17.66 -17.11 7.21
C ILE A 143 17.59 -17.71 8.63
N ASP A 144 18.48 -18.63 8.97
CA ASP A 144 18.55 -19.16 10.32
C ASP A 144 19.13 -18.13 11.31
N ALA A 145 18.87 -18.31 12.59
CA ALA A 145 19.27 -17.36 13.62
C ALA A 145 20.79 -17.14 13.71
N PRO A 146 21.66 -18.18 13.62
CA PRO A 146 23.11 -17.97 13.61
C PRO A 146 23.58 -17.14 12.42
N THR A 147 23.08 -17.41 11.22
CA THR A 147 23.42 -16.66 10.01
C THR A 147 22.95 -15.21 10.13
N PHE A 148 21.72 -14.98 10.59
CA PHE A 148 21.19 -13.63 10.81
C PHE A 148 22.04 -12.82 11.79
N ARG A 149 22.44 -13.44 12.93
CA ARG A 149 23.30 -12.78 13.92
C ARG A 149 24.66 -12.42 13.33
N LYS A 150 25.27 -13.33 12.60
CA LYS A 150 26.58 -13.10 11.97
C LYS A 150 26.53 -12.01 10.91
N GLU A 151 25.50 -12.00 10.07
CA GLU A 151 25.34 -10.99 9.00
C GLU A 151 25.06 -9.57 9.54
N ASN A 152 24.59 -9.46 10.78
CA ASN A 152 24.25 -8.19 11.43
C ASN A 152 25.14 -7.84 12.64
N ASP A 153 26.26 -8.55 12.83
CA ASP A 153 27.20 -8.34 13.94
C ASP A 153 26.54 -8.38 15.33
N LEU A 154 25.59 -9.32 15.54
CA LEU A 154 24.80 -9.40 16.75
C LEU A 154 25.40 -10.41 17.75
N GLU A 155 25.33 -10.06 19.04
CA GLU A 155 25.72 -10.93 20.15
C GLU A 155 24.75 -12.09 20.38
N GLU A 156 25.15 -13.08 21.19
CA GLU A 156 24.30 -14.20 21.61
C GLU A 156 23.29 -13.83 22.72
N LYS A 157 22.82 -12.57 22.73
CA LYS A 157 21.77 -12.09 23.62
C LYS A 157 20.39 -12.23 22.99
N PRO A 158 19.32 -12.35 23.78
CA PRO A 158 17.96 -12.24 23.26
C PRO A 158 17.76 -10.90 22.53
N ILE A 159 17.00 -10.93 21.43
CA ILE A 159 16.75 -9.76 20.59
C ILE A 159 15.37 -9.18 20.90
N ILE A 160 15.33 -7.86 21.10
CA ILE A 160 14.10 -7.07 21.05
C ILE A 160 14.10 -6.31 19.73
N ALA A 161 13.16 -6.63 18.84
CA ALA A 161 13.01 -5.94 17.58
C ALA A 161 12.21 -4.65 17.78
N ILE A 162 12.77 -3.52 17.32
CA ILE A 162 12.11 -2.21 17.28
C ILE A 162 11.56 -1.98 15.87
N LEU A 163 10.25 -1.77 15.75
CA LEU A 163 9.55 -1.51 14.49
C LEU A 163 8.95 -0.09 14.54
N PRO A 164 9.70 0.96 14.25
CA PRO A 164 9.27 2.35 14.45
C PRO A 164 8.28 2.84 13.38
N GLY A 165 8.00 2.04 12.37
CA GLY A 165 7.14 2.37 11.24
C GLY A 165 7.86 2.39 9.91
N SER A 166 7.16 2.79 8.87
CA SER A 166 7.68 2.82 7.49
C SER A 166 7.72 4.23 6.88
N ARG A 167 7.17 5.22 7.55
CA ARG A 167 7.14 6.62 7.10
C ARG A 167 8.08 7.48 7.94
N LYS A 168 8.77 8.42 7.29
CA LYS A 168 9.68 9.35 7.97
C LYS A 168 9.06 9.98 9.23
N GLN A 169 7.83 10.47 9.14
CA GLN A 169 7.15 11.09 10.29
C GLN A 169 6.87 10.12 11.43
N GLU A 170 6.54 8.86 11.12
CA GLU A 170 6.33 7.81 12.14
C GLU A 170 7.65 7.51 12.83
N ILE A 171 8.70 7.23 12.06
CA ILE A 171 10.03 6.90 12.56
C ILE A 171 10.57 8.02 13.45
N THR A 172 10.57 9.26 12.97
CA THR A 172 11.07 10.41 13.72
C THR A 172 10.35 10.60 15.07
N LYS A 173 9.05 10.28 15.14
CA LYS A 173 8.29 10.45 16.39
C LYS A 173 8.41 9.26 17.33
N MET A 174 8.47 8.04 16.78
CA MET A 174 8.37 6.82 17.59
C MET A 174 9.71 6.24 17.98
N LEU A 175 10.74 6.39 17.15
CA LEU A 175 12.02 5.75 17.40
C LEU A 175 12.65 6.20 18.73
N SER A 176 12.74 7.49 19.00
CA SER A 176 13.30 8.02 20.25
C SER A 176 12.52 7.56 21.49
N VAL A 177 11.18 7.47 21.39
CA VAL A 177 10.34 6.96 22.49
C VAL A 177 10.61 5.47 22.72
N MET A 178 10.71 4.67 21.65
CA MET A 178 10.99 3.23 21.75
C MET A 178 12.41 2.96 22.28
N LEU A 179 13.38 3.79 21.90
CA LEU A 179 14.75 3.67 22.41
C LEU A 179 14.91 4.07 23.88
N GLY A 180 13.97 4.85 24.42
CA GLY A 180 14.01 5.30 25.80
C GLY A 180 13.94 4.20 26.85
N VAL A 181 13.62 2.94 26.48
CA VAL A 181 13.59 1.79 27.41
C VAL A 181 14.85 0.92 27.35
N VAL A 182 15.79 1.22 26.46
CA VAL A 182 16.97 0.35 26.20
C VAL A 182 17.78 0.11 27.47
N ASP A 183 17.99 1.14 28.27
CA ASP A 183 18.78 1.08 29.50
C ASP A 183 18.13 0.21 30.59
N ASP A 184 16.82 -0.01 30.53
CA ASP A 184 16.08 -0.86 31.48
C ASP A 184 16.19 -2.35 31.15
N PHE A 185 16.66 -2.71 29.93
CA PHE A 185 16.73 -4.09 29.43
C PHE A 185 18.13 -4.49 28.98
N THR A 186 19.11 -4.39 29.86
CA THR A 186 20.55 -4.61 29.59
C THR A 186 20.90 -6.05 29.18
N ASP A 187 20.06 -7.03 29.53
CA ASP A 187 20.25 -8.44 29.16
C ASP A 187 19.80 -8.74 27.71
N TYR A 188 19.23 -7.75 27.03
CA TYR A 188 18.77 -7.84 25.65
C TYR A 188 19.64 -7.00 24.74
N GLN A 189 19.62 -7.33 23.45
CA GLN A 189 20.09 -6.42 22.42
C GLN A 189 18.91 -5.93 21.58
N PHE A 190 18.94 -4.68 21.23
CA PHE A 190 17.88 -4.03 20.44
C PHE A 190 18.28 -4.00 18.98
N VAL A 191 17.35 -4.39 18.10
CA VAL A 191 17.57 -4.36 16.66
C VAL A 191 16.44 -3.56 15.99
N ILE A 192 16.82 -2.48 15.30
CA ILE A 192 15.87 -1.65 14.58
C ILE A 192 15.61 -2.28 13.21
N ALA A 193 14.36 -2.62 12.93
CA ALA A 193 13.92 -3.04 11.62
C ALA A 193 13.65 -1.80 10.74
N GLY A 194 14.67 -1.38 9.99
CA GLY A 194 14.58 -0.25 9.08
C GLY A 194 13.70 -0.53 7.87
N ALA A 195 12.87 0.42 7.46
CA ALA A 195 12.06 0.32 6.26
C ALA A 195 12.93 0.48 4.99
N PRO A 196 12.86 -0.43 4.00
CA PRO A 196 13.69 -0.37 2.79
C PRO A 196 13.49 0.90 1.93
N SER A 197 12.41 1.63 2.19
CA SER A 197 12.05 2.88 1.49
C SER A 197 12.64 4.13 2.13
N GLN A 198 13.35 4.01 3.27
CA GLN A 198 13.92 5.13 4.02
C GLN A 198 15.43 5.05 4.01
N ASP A 199 16.06 6.23 4.10
CA ASP A 199 17.51 6.35 4.19
C ASP A 199 18.02 5.89 5.57
N TYR A 200 19.20 5.30 5.60
CA TYR A 200 19.83 4.78 6.83
C TYR A 200 20.02 5.87 7.90
N ASP A 201 20.42 7.07 7.47
CA ASP A 201 20.64 8.23 8.36
C ASP A 201 19.42 8.63 9.20
N LEU A 202 18.22 8.14 8.83
CA LEU A 202 17.00 8.39 9.61
C LEU A 202 16.97 7.60 10.92
N TYR A 203 17.80 6.57 11.05
CA TYR A 203 17.85 5.66 12.20
C TYR A 203 19.06 5.89 13.12
N GLU A 204 19.95 6.78 12.72
CA GLU A 204 21.09 7.28 13.52
C GLU A 204 20.65 8.47 14.39
#